data_8e7634bc49800e7b78a67edf9bc1fea7
#
_entry.id   8e7634bc49800e7b78a67edf9bc1fea7
#
_cell.length_a   1.000
_cell.length_b   1.000
_cell.length_c   1.000
_cell.angle_alpha   90.00
_cell.angle_beta   90.00
_cell.angle_gamma   90.00
#
_symmetry.space_group_name_H-M   'P 1'
#
loop_
_entity.id
_entity.type
_entity.pdbx_description
1 polymer ?
#
loop_
_entity_poly.entity_id
_entity_poly.type
_entity_poly.pdbx_seq_one_letter_code
_entity_poly.pdbx_strand_id
1 'polypeptide(L)'
;MGRNKAVTALAISALAVLGLTACASGGGGQSGQASTKVLKVAFNQNASHPQAVAITELSKKLKEATDGAYELELFPDEQLGSQAETLELVQSGAIDMAIVGGPLMEAFNPDFSVLNLPYLYDSAEHQMSVLNDADITGDLYNSLSTKENLAVVGAYHSGVRNVYTKDGPVKSPADLAGQKIRVISSDTNVSLLGLMGGVGTPMPQGEVYTAIQSGVLDGGENNELIFADLAHSEIAPYYSYTKHLMFPDYLVANSAVLAAFNDEQRKGFSSLFAESVKGELASFNEKVTAAKKKAEDAGAKFSEADVEAFRTAAAPLQKQKVNNDVTKTIFDKIEAAR
;
A
#
# COMPACT_ATOMS: atom_id res chain seq x y z
N MET A 1 -10.66 70.18 20.55
CA MET A 1 -9.36 70.85 20.60
C MET A 1 -8.35 69.86 20.01
N GLY A 2 -7.89 69.98 18.89
CA GLY A 2 -7.17 70.95 18.08
C GLY A 2 -6.06 70.17 17.47
N ARG A 3 -6.13 69.91 16.15
CA ARG A 3 -5.42 70.62 15.05
C ARG A 3 -3.91 70.34 15.09
N ASN A 4 -3.19 69.99 14.04
CA ASN A 4 -3.18 70.25 12.62
C ASN A 4 -1.91 69.61 12.03
N LYS A 5 -2.01 69.09 10.78
CA LYS A 5 -1.29 69.61 9.59
C LYS A 5 0.23 69.38 9.61
N ALA A 6 0.94 69.08 8.55
CA ALA A 6 0.79 69.08 7.12
C ALA A 6 2.09 68.51 6.54
N VAL A 7 2.07 67.73 5.45
CA VAL A 7 2.42 68.15 4.10
C VAL A 7 3.87 68.65 3.88
N THR A 8 4.61 67.94 3.00
CA THR A 8 5.37 68.44 1.86
C THR A 8 6.27 67.30 1.36
N ALA A 9 6.12 66.64 0.27
CA ALA A 9 6.17 66.91 -1.16
C ALA A 9 7.48 67.52 -1.67
N LEU A 10 7.88 66.98 -2.77
CA LEU A 10 8.82 67.37 -3.85
C LEU A 10 10.14 66.58 -3.81
N ALA A 11 10.49 65.87 -4.81
CA ALA A 11 10.44 65.88 -6.26
C ALA A 11 11.88 65.97 -6.86
N ILE A 12 11.98 65.22 -7.93
CA ILE A 12 12.72 65.55 -9.17
C ILE A 12 14.19 65.07 -9.31
N SER A 13 14.33 64.15 -10.24
CA SER A 13 15.13 64.13 -11.50
C SER A 13 16.63 63.83 -11.34
N ALA A 14 17.26 63.05 -12.15
CA ALA A 14 17.35 62.96 -13.58
C ALA A 14 18.21 61.78 -14.04
N LEU A 15 17.81 61.18 -15.10
CA LEU A 15 18.53 60.71 -16.27
C LEU A 15 20.07 60.62 -16.21
N ALA A 16 20.56 59.42 -16.49
CA ALA A 16 21.71 59.26 -17.40
C ALA A 16 21.56 57.95 -18.19
N VAL A 17 21.40 58.13 -19.47
CA VAL A 17 21.40 57.13 -20.55
C VAL A 17 22.88 56.97 -20.98
N LEU A 18 23.16 55.78 -21.54
CA LEU A 18 24.25 55.40 -22.44
C LEU A 18 25.28 54.43 -21.90
N GLY A 19 25.27 53.29 -22.58
CA GLY A 19 26.36 52.31 -22.57
C GLY A 19 25.94 50.99 -23.25
N LEU A 20 25.50 51.04 -24.54
CA LEU A 20 25.53 49.85 -25.40
C LEU A 20 27.02 49.53 -25.65
N THR A 21 27.44 48.35 -25.18
CA THR A 21 28.54 47.59 -25.82
C THR A 21 28.08 46.20 -26.02
N ALA A 22 27.74 45.86 -27.24
CA ALA A 22 27.66 44.54 -27.78
C ALA A 22 29.03 43.90 -27.73
N CYS A 23 29.14 42.73 -27.07
CA CYS A 23 30.12 41.72 -27.38
C CYS A 23 29.41 40.40 -27.55
N ALA A 24 29.15 40.08 -28.78
CA ALA A 24 28.86 38.71 -29.22
C ALA A 24 30.16 37.91 -29.12
N SER A 25 30.12 36.80 -28.44
CA SER A 25 30.74 35.52 -28.80
C SER A 25 30.91 34.64 -27.57
N GLY A 26 30.37 33.45 -27.65
CA GLY A 26 30.57 32.40 -26.66
C GLY A 26 29.28 31.57 -26.54
N GLY A 27 28.98 30.75 -27.55
CA GLY A 27 28.02 29.67 -27.41
C GLY A 27 28.51 28.67 -26.36
N GLY A 28 28.06 28.83 -25.13
CA GLY A 28 28.05 27.81 -24.13
C GLY A 28 26.65 27.33 -24.06
N GLY A 29 26.36 26.21 -24.68
CA GLY A 29 25.11 25.48 -24.48
C GLY A 29 25.00 25.19 -22.97
N GLN A 30 24.23 26.01 -22.28
CA GLN A 30 23.71 25.64 -20.99
C GLN A 30 22.71 24.51 -21.29
N SER A 31 23.19 23.24 -21.25
CA SER A 31 22.31 22.09 -21.14
C SER A 31 21.49 22.34 -19.90
N GLY A 32 20.29 22.84 -20.10
CA GLY A 32 19.31 22.97 -19.04
C GLY A 32 19.13 21.56 -18.48
N GLN A 33 19.76 21.29 -17.35
CA GLN A 33 19.52 20.08 -16.59
C GLN A 33 18.04 20.14 -16.23
N ALA A 34 17.23 19.30 -16.88
CA ALA A 34 15.81 19.19 -16.57
C ALA A 34 15.72 18.93 -15.06
N SER A 35 14.92 19.73 -14.36
CA SER A 35 14.73 19.54 -12.92
C SER A 35 14.16 18.15 -12.70
N THR A 36 14.76 17.37 -11.80
CA THR A 36 14.24 16.06 -11.38
C THR A 36 12.80 16.21 -10.90
N LYS A 37 11.90 15.44 -11.46
CA LYS A 37 10.53 15.33 -10.96
C LYS A 37 10.51 14.30 -9.83
N VAL A 38 10.30 14.79 -8.61
CA VAL A 38 10.15 13.96 -7.42
C VAL A 38 8.71 13.51 -7.31
N LEU A 39 8.48 12.19 -7.32
CA LEU A 39 7.17 11.56 -7.19
C LEU A 39 6.98 11.09 -5.75
N LYS A 40 5.96 11.61 -5.07
CA LYS A 40 5.64 11.29 -3.68
C LYS A 40 4.93 9.95 -3.58
N VAL A 41 5.45 9.06 -2.74
CA VAL A 41 4.90 7.73 -2.46
C VAL A 41 4.49 7.66 -0.99
N ALA A 42 3.19 7.57 -0.70
CA ALA A 42 2.69 7.36 0.66
C ALA A 42 2.80 5.89 1.06
N PHE A 43 3.12 5.63 2.32
CA PHE A 43 3.20 4.28 2.87
C PHE A 43 2.82 4.27 4.35
N ASN A 44 2.12 3.22 4.78
CA ASN A 44 1.62 3.12 6.15
C ASN A 44 2.56 2.37 7.12
N GLN A 45 3.60 1.71 6.62
CA GLN A 45 4.57 1.01 7.45
C GLN A 45 5.85 1.84 7.62
N ASN A 46 6.74 1.40 8.52
CA ASN A 46 8.00 2.06 8.78
C ASN A 46 9.00 1.91 7.61
N ALA A 47 10.02 2.76 7.60
CA ALA A 47 11.04 2.80 6.54
C ALA A 47 11.91 1.53 6.45
N SER A 48 11.90 0.66 7.46
CA SER A 48 12.65 -0.62 7.45
C SER A 48 11.84 -1.80 6.92
N HIS A 49 10.54 -1.60 6.63
CA HIS A 49 9.68 -2.61 6.02
C HIS A 49 10.21 -3.04 4.65
N PRO A 50 10.13 -4.33 4.27
CA PRO A 50 10.65 -4.80 2.97
C PRO A 50 10.17 -4.00 1.77
N GLN A 51 8.90 -3.62 1.72
CA GLN A 51 8.33 -2.80 0.66
C GLN A 51 8.92 -1.38 0.63
N ALA A 52 9.19 -0.76 1.79
CA ALA A 52 9.84 0.55 1.88
C ALA A 52 11.27 0.52 1.34
N VAL A 53 12.01 -0.53 1.68
CA VAL A 53 13.36 -0.78 1.15
C VAL A 53 13.30 -0.98 -0.36
N ALA A 54 12.36 -1.78 -0.86
CA ALA A 54 12.18 -2.04 -2.29
C ALA A 54 11.86 -0.76 -3.08
N ILE A 55 10.97 0.11 -2.58
CA ILE A 55 10.68 1.42 -3.20
C ILE A 55 11.89 2.34 -3.18
N THR A 56 12.66 2.33 -2.11
CA THR A 56 13.89 3.15 -2.00
C THR A 56 14.94 2.72 -3.04
N GLU A 57 15.13 1.42 -3.23
CA GLU A 57 16.03 0.90 -4.27
C GLU A 57 15.47 1.11 -5.68
N LEU A 58 14.15 0.95 -5.88
CA LEU A 58 13.47 1.29 -7.13
C LEU A 58 13.70 2.76 -7.49
N SER A 59 13.61 3.69 -6.52
CA SER A 59 13.85 5.11 -6.73
C SER A 59 15.25 5.39 -7.27
N LYS A 60 16.28 4.78 -6.67
CA LYS A 60 17.68 4.93 -7.13
C LYS A 60 17.85 4.47 -8.58
N LYS A 61 17.34 3.28 -8.89
CA LYS A 61 17.39 2.69 -10.24
C LYS A 61 16.60 3.51 -11.25
N LEU A 62 15.41 4.00 -10.87
CA LEU A 62 14.60 4.86 -11.73
C LEU A 62 15.34 6.16 -12.06
N LYS A 63 15.96 6.80 -11.07
CA LYS A 63 16.74 8.00 -11.27
C LYS A 63 17.89 7.77 -12.25
N GLU A 64 18.61 6.66 -12.09
CA GLU A 64 19.71 6.29 -13.02
C GLU A 64 19.17 6.01 -14.42
N ALA A 65 18.11 5.20 -14.56
CA ALA A 65 17.53 4.81 -15.84
C ALA A 65 16.85 5.97 -16.59
N THR A 66 16.57 7.07 -15.92
CA THR A 66 15.93 8.26 -16.51
C THR A 66 16.87 9.46 -16.58
N ASP A 67 18.19 9.27 -16.46
CA ASP A 67 19.19 10.34 -16.43
C ASP A 67 18.82 11.46 -15.44
N GLY A 68 18.25 11.10 -14.29
CA GLY A 68 17.83 12.02 -13.23
C GLY A 68 16.47 12.68 -13.46
N ALA A 69 15.70 12.31 -14.49
CA ALA A 69 14.42 12.93 -14.77
C ALA A 69 13.35 12.62 -13.73
N TYR A 70 13.38 11.43 -13.11
CA TYR A 70 12.42 10.99 -12.11
C TYR A 70 13.08 10.40 -10.87
N GLU A 71 12.50 10.65 -9.71
CA GLU A 71 12.88 10.08 -8.41
C GLU A 71 11.64 9.85 -7.58
N LEU A 72 11.60 8.76 -6.78
CA LEU A 72 10.52 8.49 -5.83
C LEU A 72 10.94 8.99 -4.44
N GLU A 73 10.06 9.68 -3.75
CA GLU A 73 10.23 10.07 -2.35
C GLU A 73 9.19 9.35 -1.49
N LEU A 74 9.65 8.46 -0.61
CA LEU A 74 8.79 7.67 0.26
C LEU A 74 8.45 8.45 1.53
N PHE A 75 7.15 8.47 1.88
CA PHE A 75 6.60 9.01 3.12
C PHE A 75 6.04 7.84 3.96
N PRO A 76 6.85 7.22 4.85
CA PRO A 76 6.44 6.08 5.67
C PRO A 76 5.58 6.50 6.86
N ASP A 77 5.18 5.52 7.70
CA ASP A 77 4.55 5.72 9.02
C ASP A 77 3.26 6.57 8.97
N GLU A 78 2.43 6.42 7.92
CA GLU A 78 1.19 7.19 7.71
C GLU A 78 1.39 8.72 7.72
N GLN A 79 2.61 9.24 7.39
CA GLN A 79 2.89 10.69 7.41
C GLN A 79 1.96 11.51 6.51
N LEU A 80 1.40 10.90 5.46
CA LEU A 80 0.47 11.56 4.54
C LEU A 80 -1.00 11.16 4.77
N GLY A 81 -1.28 10.42 5.86
CA GLY A 81 -2.60 9.92 6.23
C GLY A 81 -2.72 8.40 6.15
N SER A 82 -3.89 7.90 6.53
CA SER A 82 -4.24 6.48 6.41
C SER A 82 -4.24 6.02 4.95
N GLN A 83 -4.21 4.70 4.73
CA GLN A 83 -4.21 4.15 3.36
C GLN A 83 -5.42 4.60 2.52
N ALA A 84 -6.61 4.70 3.14
CA ALA A 84 -7.81 5.16 2.44
C ALA A 84 -7.70 6.64 2.05
N GLU A 85 -7.24 7.50 2.97
CA GLU A 85 -7.01 8.93 2.70
C GLU A 85 -5.93 9.12 1.63
N THR A 86 -4.85 8.34 1.67
CA THR A 86 -3.78 8.45 0.66
C THR A 86 -4.24 7.99 -0.72
N LEU A 87 -5.17 7.01 -0.84
CA LEU A 87 -5.81 6.67 -2.12
C LEU A 87 -6.61 7.85 -2.69
N GLU A 88 -7.36 8.57 -1.86
CA GLU A 88 -8.09 9.77 -2.29
C GLU A 88 -7.12 10.88 -2.73
N LEU A 89 -5.98 11.03 -2.03
CA LEU A 89 -4.93 11.99 -2.42
C LEU A 89 -4.28 11.60 -3.75
N VAL A 90 -4.05 10.29 -4.02
CA VAL A 90 -3.56 9.81 -5.31
C VAL A 90 -4.61 10.05 -6.39
N GLN A 91 -5.89 9.72 -6.15
CA GLN A 91 -6.98 9.92 -7.10
C GLN A 91 -7.11 11.39 -7.51
N SER A 92 -7.02 12.31 -6.56
CA SER A 92 -7.07 13.76 -6.84
C SER A 92 -5.78 14.32 -7.44
N GLY A 93 -4.67 13.59 -7.43
CA GLY A 93 -3.36 14.05 -7.89
C GLY A 93 -2.62 14.96 -6.88
N ALA A 94 -3.06 15.01 -5.62
CA ALA A 94 -2.36 15.74 -4.56
C ALA A 94 -1.04 15.07 -4.15
N ILE A 95 -0.97 13.74 -4.27
CA ILE A 95 0.26 12.95 -4.25
C ILE A 95 0.32 12.05 -5.49
N ASP A 96 1.50 11.55 -5.80
CA ASP A 96 1.73 10.83 -7.05
C ASP A 96 1.39 9.34 -6.95
N MET A 97 1.74 8.70 -5.84
CA MET A 97 1.58 7.26 -5.62
C MET A 97 1.33 6.94 -4.14
N ALA A 98 0.78 5.75 -3.89
CA ALA A 98 0.67 5.15 -2.55
C ALA A 98 0.85 3.64 -2.62
N ILE A 99 1.37 3.03 -1.56
CA ILE A 99 1.29 1.59 -1.33
C ILE A 99 0.12 1.33 -0.39
N VAL A 100 -0.84 0.53 -0.85
CA VAL A 100 -2.10 0.30 -0.13
C VAL A 100 -2.53 -1.16 -0.19
N GLY A 101 -3.17 -1.64 0.86
CA GLY A 101 -3.73 -2.99 0.92
C GLY A 101 -4.82 -3.22 -0.14
N GLY A 102 -4.72 -4.33 -0.84
CA GLY A 102 -5.61 -4.69 -1.94
C GLY A 102 -7.12 -4.60 -1.65
N PRO A 103 -7.59 -4.97 -0.44
CA PRO A 103 -9.00 -4.83 -0.10
C PRO A 103 -9.57 -3.42 -0.25
N LEU A 104 -8.77 -2.37 -0.12
CA LEU A 104 -9.23 -0.98 -0.29
C LEU A 104 -9.61 -0.65 -1.74
N MET A 105 -9.08 -1.39 -2.71
CA MET A 105 -9.41 -1.20 -4.12
C MET A 105 -10.84 -1.60 -4.45
N GLU A 106 -11.49 -2.41 -3.61
CA GLU A 106 -12.90 -2.83 -3.76
C GLU A 106 -13.88 -1.66 -3.73
N ALA A 107 -13.52 -0.56 -3.06
CA ALA A 107 -14.32 0.67 -3.03
C ALA A 107 -14.40 1.36 -4.41
N PHE A 108 -13.40 1.17 -5.26
CA PHE A 108 -13.33 1.76 -6.61
C PHE A 108 -13.82 0.78 -7.69
N ASN A 109 -13.53 -0.51 -7.53
CA ASN A 109 -14.06 -1.56 -8.38
C ASN A 109 -14.25 -2.86 -7.56
N PRO A 110 -15.51 -3.29 -7.33
CA PRO A 110 -15.82 -4.49 -6.54
C PRO A 110 -15.18 -5.79 -7.05
N ASP A 111 -14.77 -5.87 -8.32
CA ASP A 111 -14.15 -7.05 -8.89
C ASP A 111 -12.75 -7.33 -8.29
N PHE A 112 -12.09 -6.32 -7.66
CA PHE A 112 -10.86 -6.55 -6.89
C PHE A 112 -11.05 -7.53 -5.74
N SER A 113 -12.27 -7.75 -5.28
CA SER A 113 -12.58 -8.73 -4.23
C SER A 113 -12.15 -10.16 -4.57
N VAL A 114 -12.07 -10.53 -5.85
CA VAL A 114 -11.62 -11.86 -6.28
C VAL A 114 -10.15 -12.11 -5.90
N LEU A 115 -9.31 -11.06 -5.85
CA LEU A 115 -7.90 -11.13 -5.50
C LEU A 115 -7.66 -11.15 -3.98
N ASN A 116 -8.72 -10.95 -3.19
CA ASN A 116 -8.71 -10.92 -1.72
C ASN A 116 -9.45 -12.12 -1.11
N LEU A 117 -9.68 -13.19 -1.88
CA LEU A 117 -10.35 -14.39 -1.38
C LEU A 117 -9.46 -15.15 -0.39
N PRO A 118 -10.05 -15.73 0.67
CA PRO A 118 -9.32 -16.55 1.62
C PRO A 118 -8.77 -17.81 0.95
N TYR A 119 -7.55 -18.19 1.34
CA TYR A 119 -6.87 -19.41 0.86
C TYR A 119 -6.73 -19.50 -0.67
N LEU A 120 -6.71 -18.34 -1.35
CA LEU A 120 -6.63 -18.26 -2.81
C LEU A 120 -5.24 -18.65 -3.34
N TYR A 121 -4.18 -18.29 -2.62
CA TYR A 121 -2.80 -18.50 -3.05
C TYR A 121 -2.13 -19.60 -2.25
N ASP A 122 -1.32 -20.43 -2.91
CA ASP A 122 -0.60 -21.54 -2.27
C ASP A 122 0.71 -21.08 -1.62
N SER A 123 1.33 -20.05 -2.16
CA SER A 123 2.58 -19.46 -1.66
C SER A 123 2.69 -17.98 -2.04
N ALA A 124 3.67 -17.31 -1.46
CA ALA A 124 4.00 -15.93 -1.82
C ALA A 124 4.48 -15.82 -3.29
N GLU A 125 5.24 -16.80 -3.77
CA GLU A 125 5.69 -16.88 -5.16
C GLU A 125 4.51 -17.05 -6.11
N HIS A 126 3.57 -17.95 -5.80
CA HIS A 126 2.34 -18.10 -6.57
C HIS A 126 1.54 -16.80 -6.59
N GLN A 127 1.33 -16.17 -5.42
CA GLN A 127 0.65 -14.88 -5.33
C GLN A 127 1.32 -13.83 -6.23
N MET A 128 2.63 -13.63 -6.11
CA MET A 128 3.33 -12.60 -6.87
C MET A 128 3.39 -12.90 -8.37
N SER A 129 3.45 -14.18 -8.76
CA SER A 129 3.44 -14.56 -10.18
C SER A 129 2.11 -14.21 -10.86
N VAL A 130 0.97 -14.50 -10.21
CA VAL A 130 -0.35 -14.23 -10.80
C VAL A 130 -0.76 -12.77 -10.70
N LEU A 131 -0.42 -12.08 -9.59
CA LEU A 131 -0.80 -10.68 -9.40
C LEU A 131 -0.01 -9.69 -10.26
N ASN A 132 1.20 -10.07 -10.69
CA ASN A 132 2.02 -9.26 -11.59
C ASN A 132 2.03 -9.79 -13.03
N ASP A 133 1.13 -10.71 -13.36
CA ASP A 133 0.89 -11.17 -14.73
C ASP A 133 -0.24 -10.34 -15.37
N ALA A 134 0.14 -9.55 -16.38
CA ALA A 134 -0.81 -8.70 -17.11
C ALA A 134 -1.90 -9.49 -17.85
N ASP A 135 -1.64 -10.74 -18.22
CA ASP A 135 -2.63 -11.61 -18.85
C ASP A 135 -3.72 -12.05 -17.85
N ILE A 136 -3.45 -12.01 -16.55
CA ILE A 136 -4.39 -12.37 -15.49
C ILE A 136 -5.10 -11.12 -14.95
N THR A 137 -4.34 -10.10 -14.55
CA THR A 137 -4.83 -8.96 -13.79
C THR A 137 -4.91 -7.65 -14.56
N GLY A 138 -4.28 -7.57 -15.75
CA GLY A 138 -4.07 -6.32 -16.47
C GLY A 138 -5.36 -5.55 -16.79
N ASP A 139 -6.42 -6.23 -17.23
CA ASP A 139 -7.70 -5.60 -17.52
C ASP A 139 -8.35 -5.02 -16.26
N LEU A 140 -8.26 -5.74 -15.13
CA LEU A 140 -8.77 -5.28 -13.84
C LEU A 140 -7.97 -4.08 -13.34
N TYR A 141 -6.63 -4.12 -13.40
CA TYR A 141 -5.78 -3.00 -12.98
C TYR A 141 -5.99 -1.75 -13.83
N ASN A 142 -6.19 -1.91 -15.13
CA ASN A 142 -6.46 -0.80 -16.05
C ASN A 142 -7.88 -0.24 -15.92
N SER A 143 -8.82 -0.98 -15.33
CA SER A 143 -10.23 -0.55 -15.21
C SER A 143 -10.42 0.75 -14.46
N LEU A 144 -9.48 1.10 -13.57
CA LEU A 144 -9.55 2.30 -12.73
C LEU A 144 -8.98 3.56 -13.39
N SER A 145 -8.17 3.39 -14.44
CA SER A 145 -7.38 4.50 -15.01
C SER A 145 -8.23 5.61 -15.62
N THR A 146 -9.33 5.26 -16.25
CA THR A 146 -10.18 6.23 -16.97
C THR A 146 -11.23 6.89 -16.06
N LYS A 147 -11.77 6.14 -15.11
CA LYS A 147 -12.88 6.61 -14.28
C LYS A 147 -12.41 7.19 -12.95
N GLU A 148 -11.37 6.57 -12.37
CA GLU A 148 -10.93 6.87 -11.02
C GLU A 148 -9.58 7.60 -10.97
N ASN A 149 -8.94 7.89 -12.11
CA ASN A 149 -7.59 8.44 -12.20
C ASN A 149 -6.53 7.62 -11.43
N LEU A 150 -6.81 6.35 -11.17
CA LEU A 150 -5.93 5.42 -10.47
C LEU A 150 -5.38 4.38 -11.43
N ALA A 151 -4.10 4.08 -11.33
CA ALA A 151 -3.45 3.02 -12.08
C ALA A 151 -2.69 2.11 -11.11
N VAL A 152 -3.00 0.82 -11.12
CA VAL A 152 -2.23 -0.18 -10.36
C VAL A 152 -0.97 -0.50 -11.15
N VAL A 153 0.20 -0.18 -10.57
CA VAL A 153 1.52 -0.47 -11.16
C VAL A 153 1.83 -1.95 -11.05
N GLY A 154 1.48 -2.54 -9.91
CA GLY A 154 1.65 -3.96 -9.59
C GLY A 154 1.51 -4.22 -8.09
N ALA A 155 1.85 -5.43 -7.67
CA ALA A 155 1.64 -5.93 -6.32
C ALA A 155 2.96 -6.30 -5.63
N TYR A 156 3.05 -6.00 -4.35
CA TYR A 156 4.01 -6.53 -3.39
C TYR A 156 3.35 -7.60 -2.50
N HIS A 157 4.17 -8.49 -1.93
CA HIS A 157 3.70 -9.45 -0.94
C HIS A 157 3.44 -8.75 0.40
N SER A 158 2.33 -9.08 1.05
CA SER A 158 1.94 -8.50 2.35
C SER A 158 1.88 -9.55 3.47
N GLY A 159 2.52 -10.70 3.26
CA GLY A 159 2.56 -11.80 4.23
C GLY A 159 1.28 -12.61 4.32
N VAL A 160 1.34 -13.67 5.11
CA VAL A 160 0.18 -14.51 5.47
C VAL A 160 -0.47 -13.94 6.71
N ARG A 161 -1.76 -13.66 6.62
CA ARG A 161 -2.51 -13.05 7.71
C ARG A 161 -3.10 -14.09 8.65
N ASN A 162 -2.97 -13.79 9.94
CA ASN A 162 -3.36 -14.65 11.05
C ASN A 162 -4.09 -13.82 12.11
N VAL A 163 -4.93 -14.45 12.92
CA VAL A 163 -5.66 -13.76 13.98
C VAL A 163 -4.80 -13.66 15.24
N TYR A 164 -4.85 -12.51 15.91
CA TYR A 164 -4.28 -12.31 17.25
C TYR A 164 -5.30 -11.66 18.19
N THR A 165 -5.28 -12.05 19.47
CA THR A 165 -6.31 -11.70 20.45
C THR A 165 -5.72 -11.43 21.83
N LYS A 166 -6.51 -10.73 22.69
CA LYS A 166 -6.12 -10.37 24.07
C LYS A 166 -6.18 -11.54 25.03
N ASP A 167 -7.26 -12.34 24.99
CA ASP A 167 -7.66 -13.16 26.14
C ASP A 167 -7.30 -14.65 25.99
N GLY A 168 -6.97 -15.12 24.78
CA GLY A 168 -6.60 -16.50 24.57
C GLY A 168 -6.40 -16.88 23.10
N PRO A 169 -5.81 -18.04 22.82
CA PRO A 169 -5.54 -18.49 21.47
C PRO A 169 -6.86 -18.86 20.75
N VAL A 170 -6.90 -18.57 19.46
CA VAL A 170 -7.97 -18.97 18.54
C VAL A 170 -7.59 -20.26 17.82
N LYS A 171 -8.18 -21.38 18.20
CA LYS A 171 -7.89 -22.70 17.64
C LYS A 171 -8.89 -23.15 16.59
N SER A 172 -10.13 -22.66 16.68
CA SER A 172 -11.23 -23.01 15.79
C SER A 172 -12.17 -21.81 15.58
N PRO A 173 -13.07 -21.83 14.59
CA PRO A 173 -14.09 -20.81 14.41
C PRO A 173 -14.94 -20.50 15.65
N ALA A 174 -15.18 -21.51 16.50
CA ALA A 174 -15.95 -21.32 17.74
C ALA A 174 -15.28 -20.37 18.74
N ASP A 175 -13.94 -20.30 18.72
CA ASP A 175 -13.17 -19.43 19.62
C ASP A 175 -13.28 -17.94 19.24
N LEU A 176 -13.75 -17.64 18.03
CA LEU A 176 -14.01 -16.26 17.58
C LEU A 176 -15.41 -15.77 17.92
N ALA A 177 -16.27 -16.61 18.50
CA ALA A 177 -17.67 -16.25 18.75
C ALA A 177 -17.79 -14.97 19.59
N GLY A 178 -18.38 -13.91 19.00
CA GLY A 178 -18.57 -12.62 19.64
C GLY A 178 -17.33 -11.72 19.75
N GLN A 179 -16.14 -12.21 19.34
CA GLN A 179 -14.91 -11.40 19.36
C GLN A 179 -14.90 -10.38 18.23
N LYS A 180 -14.62 -9.12 18.56
CA LYS A 180 -14.45 -8.02 17.62
C LYS A 180 -13.01 -7.99 17.13
N ILE A 181 -12.80 -8.46 15.93
CA ILE A 181 -11.48 -8.53 15.29
C ILE A 181 -11.35 -7.42 14.27
N ARG A 182 -10.33 -6.60 14.42
CA ARG A 182 -10.04 -5.54 13.43
C ARG A 182 -9.72 -6.16 12.07
N VAL A 183 -10.31 -5.58 11.05
CA VAL A 183 -9.98 -5.86 9.64
C VAL A 183 -9.66 -4.56 8.91
N ILE A 184 -8.99 -4.65 7.76
CA ILE A 184 -8.91 -3.53 6.82
C ILE A 184 -10.31 -3.24 6.26
N SER A 185 -10.58 -1.97 5.91
CA SER A 185 -11.91 -1.53 5.45
C SER A 185 -12.26 -2.15 4.10
N SER A 186 -13.00 -3.26 4.13
CA SER A 186 -13.50 -3.99 2.96
C SER A 186 -14.68 -4.88 3.40
N ASP A 187 -15.75 -4.87 2.62
CA ASP A 187 -16.91 -5.75 2.85
C ASP A 187 -16.53 -7.23 2.76
N THR A 188 -15.54 -7.56 1.94
CA THR A 188 -14.99 -8.92 1.81
C THR A 188 -14.36 -9.36 3.12
N ASN A 189 -13.54 -8.51 3.75
CA ASN A 189 -12.87 -8.86 5.00
C ASN A 189 -13.82 -8.88 6.19
N VAL A 190 -14.81 -8.00 6.24
CA VAL A 190 -15.88 -8.05 7.24
C VAL A 190 -16.68 -9.36 7.11
N SER A 191 -17.06 -9.73 5.88
CA SER A 191 -17.77 -10.96 5.61
C SER A 191 -16.94 -12.21 5.93
N LEU A 192 -15.64 -12.19 5.61
CA LEU A 192 -14.70 -13.27 5.92
C LEU A 192 -14.67 -13.54 7.42
N LEU A 193 -14.44 -12.51 8.24
CA LEU A 193 -14.40 -12.65 9.70
C LEU A 193 -15.75 -13.13 10.24
N GLY A 194 -16.87 -12.69 9.67
CA GLY A 194 -18.20 -13.20 10.02
C GLY A 194 -18.35 -14.70 9.74
N LEU A 195 -17.89 -15.17 8.58
CA LEU A 195 -17.90 -16.60 8.22
C LEU A 195 -16.94 -17.41 9.12
N MET A 196 -15.80 -16.82 9.52
CA MET A 196 -14.87 -17.43 10.47
C MET A 196 -15.38 -17.48 11.91
N GLY A 197 -16.57 -16.91 12.21
CA GLY A 197 -17.22 -16.97 13.53
C GLY A 197 -17.08 -15.70 14.37
N GLY A 198 -16.28 -14.72 13.95
CA GLY A 198 -16.04 -13.47 14.66
C GLY A 198 -16.87 -12.29 14.15
N VAL A 199 -16.56 -11.11 14.66
CA VAL A 199 -17.12 -9.84 14.21
C VAL A 199 -16.03 -9.01 13.57
N GLY A 200 -15.99 -8.95 12.23
CA GLY A 200 -15.05 -8.10 11.49
C GLY A 200 -15.36 -6.62 11.72
N THR A 201 -14.44 -5.89 12.32
CA THR A 201 -14.59 -4.46 12.63
C THR A 201 -13.61 -3.65 11.79
N PRO A 202 -14.06 -2.97 10.72
CA PRO A 202 -13.19 -2.22 9.83
C PRO A 202 -12.63 -0.98 10.54
N MET A 203 -11.31 -0.75 10.41
CA MET A 203 -10.61 0.35 11.05
C MET A 203 -9.28 0.64 10.37
N PRO A 204 -8.83 1.92 10.26
CA PRO A 204 -7.47 2.28 9.87
C PRO A 204 -6.41 1.61 10.75
N GLN A 205 -5.23 1.33 10.20
CA GLN A 205 -4.19 0.58 10.92
C GLN A 205 -3.65 1.34 12.13
N GLY A 206 -3.44 2.65 12.02
CA GLY A 206 -2.91 3.48 13.11
C GLY A 206 -3.80 3.54 14.36
N GLU A 207 -5.09 3.18 14.25
CA GLU A 207 -6.04 3.19 15.37
C GLU A 207 -6.08 1.87 16.16
N VAL A 208 -5.54 0.78 15.60
CA VAL A 208 -5.74 -0.60 16.10
C VAL A 208 -5.18 -0.78 17.50
N TYR A 209 -3.95 -0.31 17.76
CA TYR A 209 -3.32 -0.44 19.07
C TYR A 209 -4.21 0.14 20.17
N THR A 210 -4.64 1.39 20.01
CA THR A 210 -5.48 2.10 20.99
C THR A 210 -6.86 1.44 21.14
N ALA A 211 -7.45 0.96 20.05
CA ALA A 211 -8.75 0.31 20.08
C ALA A 211 -8.72 -1.04 20.82
N ILE A 212 -7.65 -1.84 20.66
CA ILE A 212 -7.45 -3.07 21.44
C ILE A 212 -7.14 -2.72 22.91
N GLN A 213 -6.26 -1.76 23.18
CA GLN A 213 -5.90 -1.36 24.53
C GLN A 213 -7.10 -0.87 25.33
N SER A 214 -7.99 -0.10 24.71
CA SER A 214 -9.21 0.43 25.34
C SER A 214 -10.37 -0.58 25.45
N GLY A 215 -10.24 -1.77 24.80
CA GLY A 215 -11.27 -2.80 24.81
C GLY A 215 -12.41 -2.56 23.80
N VAL A 216 -12.24 -1.64 22.85
CA VAL A 216 -13.16 -1.49 21.70
C VAL A 216 -13.06 -2.71 20.78
N LEU A 217 -11.85 -3.28 20.66
CA LEU A 217 -11.54 -4.51 19.94
C LEU A 217 -11.00 -5.58 20.88
N ASP A 218 -11.24 -6.83 20.54
CA ASP A 218 -10.69 -8.00 21.23
C ASP A 218 -9.40 -8.49 20.59
N GLY A 219 -9.09 -8.04 19.37
CA GLY A 219 -7.90 -8.40 18.62
C GLY A 219 -7.90 -7.84 17.21
N GLY A 220 -7.02 -8.39 16.39
CA GLY A 220 -6.89 -8.06 14.99
C GLY A 220 -6.39 -9.25 14.17
N GLU A 221 -6.13 -9.02 12.90
CA GLU A 221 -5.52 -10.00 12.01
C GLU A 221 -4.44 -9.31 11.16
N ASN A 222 -3.28 -9.93 11.06
CA ASN A 222 -2.16 -9.48 10.24
C ASN A 222 -1.06 -10.56 10.18
N ASN A 223 0.04 -10.26 9.46
CA ASN A 223 1.26 -11.03 9.47
C ASN A 223 2.12 -10.73 10.72
N GLU A 224 3.13 -11.55 10.99
CA GLU A 224 4.00 -11.44 12.17
C GLU A 224 4.82 -10.14 12.19
N LEU A 225 5.21 -9.62 11.00
CA LEU A 225 6.00 -8.41 10.90
C LEU A 225 5.22 -7.21 11.44
N ILE A 226 3.99 -7.03 10.98
CA ILE A 226 3.11 -5.95 11.43
C ILE A 226 2.70 -6.14 12.89
N PHE A 227 2.42 -7.38 13.32
CA PHE A 227 2.09 -7.71 14.71
C PHE A 227 3.18 -7.28 15.69
N ALA A 228 4.45 -7.46 15.31
CA ALA A 228 5.59 -7.08 16.15
C ALA A 228 5.98 -5.62 16.01
N ASP A 229 5.95 -5.04 14.78
CA ASP A 229 6.43 -3.69 14.53
C ASP A 229 5.47 -2.62 15.05
N LEU A 230 4.16 -2.88 15.04
CA LEU A 230 3.16 -2.00 15.62
C LEU A 230 2.84 -2.32 17.09
N ALA A 231 3.68 -3.13 17.74
CA ALA A 231 3.56 -3.50 19.15
C ALA A 231 2.19 -4.13 19.54
N HIS A 232 1.43 -4.67 18.56
CA HIS A 232 0.18 -5.37 18.84
C HIS A 232 0.41 -6.58 19.74
N SER A 233 1.60 -7.19 19.69
CA SER A 233 2.04 -8.28 20.56
C SER A 233 2.02 -7.93 22.06
N GLU A 234 2.12 -6.65 22.42
CA GLU A 234 2.12 -6.20 23.81
C GLU A 234 0.71 -6.19 24.43
N ILE A 235 -0.32 -5.97 23.61
CA ILE A 235 -1.70 -5.75 24.04
C ILE A 235 -2.65 -6.88 23.65
N ALA A 236 -2.28 -7.72 22.69
CA ALA A 236 -3.02 -8.89 22.20
C ALA A 236 -2.05 -10.05 21.94
N PRO A 237 -1.47 -10.66 23.02
CA PRO A 237 -0.29 -11.51 22.89
C PRO A 237 -0.55 -12.91 22.32
N TYR A 238 -1.80 -13.30 22.05
CA TYR A 238 -2.12 -14.62 21.52
C TYR A 238 -2.24 -14.58 20.01
N TYR A 239 -1.20 -15.06 19.31
CA TYR A 239 -1.16 -15.13 17.86
C TYR A 239 -1.45 -16.56 17.39
N SER A 240 -2.49 -16.72 16.56
CA SER A 240 -2.98 -18.03 16.12
C SER A 240 -2.87 -18.17 14.61
N TYR A 241 -2.17 -19.20 14.14
CA TYR A 241 -1.91 -19.45 12.72
C TYR A 241 -3.15 -19.96 11.98
N THR A 242 -4.12 -19.06 11.79
CA THR A 242 -5.32 -19.32 10.97
C THR A 242 -5.03 -19.32 9.47
N LYS A 243 -3.95 -18.69 9.03
CA LYS A 243 -3.46 -18.64 7.63
C LYS A 243 -4.55 -18.32 6.62
N HIS A 244 -5.50 -17.49 7.03
CA HIS A 244 -6.78 -17.35 6.34
C HIS A 244 -6.71 -16.46 5.09
N LEU A 245 -5.70 -15.60 4.97
CA LEU A 245 -5.66 -14.60 3.91
C LEU A 245 -4.23 -14.22 3.53
N MET A 246 -4.00 -14.03 2.24
CA MET A 246 -2.85 -13.36 1.64
C MET A 246 -3.37 -12.35 0.64
N PHE A 247 -3.72 -11.13 1.07
CA PHE A 247 -3.99 -10.08 0.09
C PHE A 247 -2.70 -9.35 -0.29
N PRO A 248 -2.62 -8.76 -1.49
CA PRO A 248 -1.46 -7.96 -1.89
C PRO A 248 -1.47 -6.57 -1.26
N ASP A 249 -0.30 -5.92 -1.25
CA ASP A 249 -0.21 -4.47 -1.21
C ASP A 249 0.09 -3.95 -2.62
N TYR A 250 -0.73 -3.05 -3.14
CA TYR A 250 -0.56 -2.48 -4.47
C TYR A 250 0.23 -1.18 -4.43
N LEU A 251 1.19 -1.01 -5.35
CA LEU A 251 1.66 0.31 -5.71
C LEU A 251 0.63 0.93 -6.67
N VAL A 252 -0.09 1.93 -6.20
CA VAL A 252 -1.10 2.66 -6.96
C VAL A 252 -0.56 4.04 -7.30
N ALA A 253 -0.68 4.45 -8.56
CA ALA A 253 -0.28 5.76 -9.05
C ALA A 253 -1.48 6.56 -9.53
N ASN A 254 -1.40 7.89 -9.50
CA ASN A 254 -2.28 8.71 -10.31
C ASN A 254 -2.01 8.44 -11.80
N SER A 255 -3.06 8.22 -12.59
CA SER A 255 -2.94 7.84 -14.01
C SER A 255 -2.15 8.85 -14.84
N ALA A 256 -2.23 10.15 -14.49
CA ALA A 256 -1.48 11.20 -15.18
C ALA A 256 0.04 11.09 -14.95
N VAL A 257 0.49 10.51 -13.83
CA VAL A 257 1.91 10.28 -13.56
C VAL A 257 2.48 9.27 -14.56
N LEU A 258 1.79 8.13 -14.75
CA LEU A 258 2.21 7.10 -15.71
C LEU A 258 2.05 7.57 -17.16
N ALA A 259 1.04 8.40 -17.45
CA ALA A 259 0.85 9.00 -18.76
C ALA A 259 1.96 10.00 -19.14
N ALA A 260 2.63 10.61 -18.15
CA ALA A 260 3.76 11.51 -18.38
C ALA A 260 5.06 10.79 -18.75
N PHE A 261 5.17 9.49 -18.50
CA PHE A 261 6.30 8.69 -18.95
C PHE A 261 6.20 8.42 -20.47
N ASN A 262 7.31 8.57 -21.18
CA ASN A 262 7.38 8.06 -22.56
C ASN A 262 7.41 6.51 -22.54
N ASP A 263 7.33 5.88 -23.72
CA ASP A 263 7.22 4.41 -23.82
C ASP A 263 8.44 3.68 -23.26
N GLU A 264 9.65 4.25 -23.41
CA GLU A 264 10.88 3.68 -22.87
C GLU A 264 10.91 3.77 -21.34
N GLN A 265 10.59 4.95 -20.79
CA GLN A 265 10.49 5.17 -19.34
C GLN A 265 9.43 4.28 -18.70
N ARG A 266 8.29 4.10 -19.36
CA ARG A 266 7.20 3.24 -18.86
C ARG A 266 7.63 1.78 -18.81
N LYS A 267 8.26 1.27 -19.87
CA LYS A 267 8.80 -0.10 -19.91
C LYS A 267 9.92 -0.26 -18.88
N GLY A 268 10.82 0.72 -18.77
CA GLY A 268 11.88 0.73 -17.77
C GLY A 268 11.33 0.68 -16.35
N PHE A 269 10.35 1.52 -16.03
CA PHE A 269 9.71 1.55 -14.72
C PHE A 269 9.03 0.22 -14.38
N SER A 270 8.29 -0.38 -15.31
CA SER A 270 7.66 -1.69 -15.11
C SER A 270 8.70 -2.79 -14.85
N SER A 271 9.82 -2.79 -15.59
CA SER A 271 10.88 -3.77 -15.38
C SER A 271 11.58 -3.60 -14.04
N LEU A 272 11.85 -2.36 -13.62
CA LEU A 272 12.44 -2.04 -12.33
C LEU A 272 11.49 -2.38 -11.18
N PHE A 273 10.19 -2.16 -11.35
CA PHE A 273 9.19 -2.57 -10.39
C PHE A 273 9.17 -4.10 -10.22
N ALA A 274 9.15 -4.86 -11.31
CA ALA A 274 9.20 -6.32 -11.25
C ALA A 274 10.48 -6.85 -10.57
N GLU A 275 11.61 -6.15 -10.73
CA GLU A 275 12.85 -6.46 -10.00
C GLU A 275 12.72 -6.14 -8.50
N SER A 276 12.08 -5.01 -8.16
CA SER A 276 11.85 -4.61 -6.76
C SER A 276 10.96 -5.61 -6.01
N VAL A 277 9.95 -6.18 -6.68
CA VAL A 277 9.08 -7.25 -6.13
C VAL A 277 9.91 -8.48 -5.76
N LYS A 278 10.85 -8.89 -6.62
CA LYS A 278 11.73 -10.04 -6.31
C LYS A 278 12.63 -9.77 -5.11
N GLY A 279 13.15 -8.56 -5.00
CA GLY A 279 13.99 -8.15 -3.87
C GLY A 279 13.20 -8.07 -2.56
N GLU A 280 11.98 -7.55 -2.62
CA GLU A 280 11.06 -7.50 -1.49
C GLU A 280 10.74 -8.91 -0.98
N LEU A 281 10.29 -9.80 -1.87
CA LEU A 281 9.92 -11.17 -1.54
C LEU A 281 11.09 -11.95 -0.91
N ALA A 282 12.31 -11.79 -1.42
CA ALA A 282 13.49 -12.44 -0.88
C ALA A 282 13.80 -12.01 0.56
N SER A 283 13.57 -10.73 0.91
CA SER A 283 13.84 -10.19 2.24
C SER A 283 12.69 -10.40 3.24
N PHE A 284 11.47 -10.63 2.77
CA PHE A 284 10.27 -10.67 3.61
C PHE A 284 10.32 -11.80 4.64
N ASN A 285 10.68 -13.01 4.23
CA ASN A 285 10.74 -14.19 5.11
C ASN A 285 11.76 -14.03 6.25
N GLU A 286 12.91 -13.39 5.97
CA GLU A 286 13.91 -13.09 7.01
C GLU A 286 13.34 -12.10 8.04
N LYS A 287 12.67 -11.05 7.57
CA LYS A 287 12.02 -10.05 8.43
C LYS A 287 10.90 -10.64 9.28
N VAL A 288 10.07 -11.51 8.71
CA VAL A 288 9.02 -12.24 9.46
C VAL A 288 9.64 -13.10 10.56
N THR A 289 10.72 -13.82 10.29
CA THR A 289 11.41 -14.63 11.29
C THR A 289 11.94 -13.78 12.45
N ALA A 290 12.57 -12.65 12.15
CA ALA A 290 13.07 -11.71 13.15
C ALA A 290 11.93 -11.07 13.96
N ALA A 291 10.84 -10.72 13.31
CA ALA A 291 9.64 -10.12 13.93
C ALA A 291 8.96 -11.11 14.88
N LYS A 292 8.81 -12.36 14.48
CA LYS A 292 8.28 -13.42 15.35
C LYS A 292 9.10 -13.54 16.63
N LYS A 293 10.43 -13.61 16.50
CA LYS A 293 11.31 -13.66 17.67
C LYS A 293 11.15 -12.42 18.57
N LYS A 294 11.10 -11.23 17.99
CA LYS A 294 10.85 -9.96 18.72
C LYS A 294 9.55 -10.03 19.52
N ALA A 295 8.48 -10.54 18.91
CA ALA A 295 7.18 -10.68 19.57
C ALA A 295 7.23 -11.74 20.69
N GLU A 296 7.90 -12.89 20.48
CA GLU A 296 8.11 -13.93 21.51
C GLU A 296 8.89 -13.37 22.71
N ASP A 297 9.97 -12.63 22.47
CA ASP A 297 10.77 -11.98 23.50
C ASP A 297 9.94 -10.93 24.29
N ALA A 298 8.93 -10.30 23.65
CA ALA A 298 7.96 -9.43 24.30
C ALA A 298 6.79 -10.16 25.02
N GLY A 299 6.77 -11.49 24.99
CA GLY A 299 5.78 -12.31 25.69
C GLY A 299 4.61 -12.82 24.85
N ALA A 300 4.65 -12.63 23.54
CA ALA A 300 3.64 -13.18 22.63
C ALA A 300 3.68 -14.73 22.61
N LYS A 301 2.52 -15.32 22.41
CA LYS A 301 2.29 -16.76 22.40
C LYS A 301 1.73 -17.17 21.05
N PHE A 302 2.53 -17.90 20.29
CA PHE A 302 2.15 -18.43 19.00
C PHE A 302 1.54 -19.82 19.14
N SER A 303 0.46 -20.08 18.42
CA SER A 303 -0.26 -21.35 18.43
C SER A 303 -0.77 -21.73 17.05
N GLU A 304 -0.85 -23.03 16.77
CA GLU A 304 -1.52 -23.53 15.58
C GLU A 304 -3.04 -23.49 15.77
N ALA A 305 -3.75 -23.25 14.66
CA ALA A 305 -5.21 -23.32 14.58
C ALA A 305 -5.62 -24.46 13.63
N ASP A 306 -6.89 -24.86 13.72
CA ASP A 306 -7.49 -25.80 12.75
C ASP A 306 -7.77 -25.06 11.44
N VAL A 307 -6.76 -24.96 10.59
CA VAL A 307 -6.82 -24.25 9.30
C VAL A 307 -7.93 -24.79 8.41
N GLU A 308 -8.19 -26.10 8.43
CA GLU A 308 -9.23 -26.71 7.59
C GLU A 308 -10.64 -26.36 8.08
N ALA A 309 -10.85 -26.22 9.38
CA ALA A 309 -12.10 -25.72 9.91
C ALA A 309 -12.36 -24.26 9.46
N PHE A 310 -11.33 -23.41 9.48
CA PHE A 310 -11.42 -22.03 8.99
C PHE A 310 -11.62 -21.96 7.47
N ARG A 311 -10.92 -22.78 6.70
CA ARG A 311 -11.09 -22.91 5.25
C ARG A 311 -12.53 -23.30 4.88
N THR A 312 -13.06 -24.31 5.58
CA THR A 312 -14.44 -24.76 5.40
C THR A 312 -15.45 -23.66 5.73
N ALA A 313 -15.25 -22.95 6.84
CA ALA A 313 -16.11 -21.85 7.26
C ALA A 313 -16.09 -20.68 6.25
N ALA A 314 -14.93 -20.36 5.70
CA ALA A 314 -14.75 -19.26 4.75
C ALA A 314 -15.17 -19.59 3.31
N ALA A 315 -15.31 -20.87 2.96
CA ALA A 315 -15.61 -21.32 1.58
C ALA A 315 -16.82 -20.65 0.90
N PRO A 316 -17.92 -20.27 1.59
CA PRO A 316 -19.03 -19.58 0.96
C PRO A 316 -18.66 -18.23 0.35
N LEU A 317 -17.59 -17.57 0.82
CA LEU A 317 -17.18 -16.25 0.33
C LEU A 317 -16.73 -16.28 -1.13
N GLN A 318 -16.03 -17.33 -1.54
CA GLN A 318 -15.64 -17.52 -2.94
C GLN A 318 -16.84 -17.45 -3.87
N LYS A 319 -17.91 -18.20 -3.55
CA LYS A 319 -19.15 -18.18 -4.35
C LYS A 319 -19.83 -16.82 -4.38
N GLN A 320 -19.70 -16.05 -3.31
CA GLN A 320 -20.28 -14.69 -3.24
C GLN A 320 -19.52 -13.70 -4.11
N LYS A 321 -18.20 -13.85 -4.23
CA LYS A 321 -17.31 -12.87 -4.90
C LYS A 321 -16.96 -13.28 -6.33
N VAL A 322 -16.94 -14.58 -6.65
CA VAL A 322 -16.77 -15.08 -8.03
C VAL A 322 -18.17 -15.19 -8.67
N ASN A 323 -18.75 -14.06 -9.04
CA ASN A 323 -20.17 -13.96 -9.38
C ASN A 323 -20.48 -13.31 -10.74
N ASN A 324 -19.43 -12.92 -11.50
CA ASN A 324 -19.54 -12.38 -12.85
C ASN A 324 -18.39 -12.90 -13.74
N ASP A 325 -18.43 -12.58 -15.03
CA ASP A 325 -17.46 -13.11 -16.01
C ASP A 325 -16.02 -12.64 -15.73
N VAL A 326 -15.83 -11.41 -15.24
CA VAL A 326 -14.51 -10.86 -14.91
C VAL A 326 -13.91 -11.61 -13.74
N THR A 327 -14.62 -11.67 -12.62
CA THR A 327 -14.14 -12.35 -11.41
C THR A 327 -13.94 -13.85 -11.63
N LYS A 328 -14.83 -14.49 -12.44
CA LYS A 328 -14.68 -15.89 -12.80
C LYS A 328 -13.44 -16.13 -13.66
N THR A 329 -13.19 -15.31 -14.68
CA THR A 329 -12.04 -15.46 -15.56
C THR A 329 -10.74 -15.32 -14.77
N ILE A 330 -10.64 -14.32 -13.89
CA ILE A 330 -9.46 -14.10 -13.06
C ILE A 330 -9.26 -15.30 -12.12
N PHE A 331 -10.32 -15.73 -11.43
CA PHE A 331 -10.25 -16.86 -10.52
C PHE A 331 -9.78 -18.14 -11.22
N ASP A 332 -10.37 -18.48 -12.37
CA ASP A 332 -10.01 -19.67 -13.15
C ASP A 332 -8.53 -19.62 -13.61
N LYS A 333 -8.02 -18.45 -13.98
CA LYS A 333 -6.60 -18.26 -14.33
C LYS A 333 -5.66 -18.43 -13.14
N ILE A 334 -6.04 -17.92 -11.95
CA ILE A 334 -5.27 -18.11 -10.72
C ILE A 334 -5.20 -19.60 -10.36
N GLU A 335 -6.34 -20.31 -10.42
CA GLU A 335 -6.39 -21.75 -10.16
C GLU A 335 -5.56 -22.56 -11.18
N ALA A 336 -5.53 -22.13 -12.44
CA ALA A 336 -4.73 -22.79 -13.47
C ALA A 336 -3.21 -22.54 -13.35
N ALA A 337 -2.80 -21.54 -12.59
CA ALA A 337 -1.41 -21.18 -12.35
C ALA A 337 -0.79 -21.86 -11.11
N ARG A 338 -1.56 -22.71 -10.39
CA ARG A 338 -1.11 -23.49 -9.21
C ARG A 338 -0.05 -24.54 -9.54
#